data_535d3062eb84bb63a98b13ae62968c3f
#
_entry.id   535d3062eb84bb63a98b13ae62968c3f
#
_cell.length_a   1.000
_cell.length_b   1.000
_cell.length_c   1.000
_cell.angle_alpha   90.00
_cell.angle_beta   90.00
_cell.angle_gamma   90.00
#
_symmetry.space_group_name_H-M   'P 1'
#
loop_
_entity.id
_entity.type
_entity.pdbx_description
1 polymer ?
#
loop_
_entity_poly.entity_id
_entity_poly.type
_entity_poly.pdbx_seq_one_letter_code
_entity_poly.pdbx_strand_id
1 'polypeptide(L)'
;MNLIQWGTDIFYAILFCIITSFCFWSLWKALILTAKRFPSLVLICYRLIPIGIFCFTPFFFIAKSITTFFSPFIQSDHPLPGMVFFCSAKQNYIVWILISIWLIGILVKCIFYVRDCISLRKILNQSTYLPNDAVLDKIVSDLAERLHLTHVPCIRYCSLTSTPVTVKKHNFIILLPQRSYSSNELHAILLHEMIHIKHNDLRKLQFGRIITIIFWFYPVAYLFCRDIELLCETVCDQSVLSFLSDDLSHHDYFTL
;
A
#
# COMPACT_ATOMS: atom_id res chain seq x y z
N MET A 1 24.50 -23.75 -12.14
CA MET A 1 24.01 -22.45 -12.59
C MET A 1 25.04 -21.39 -12.19
N ASN A 2 25.69 -20.73 -13.17
CA ASN A 2 26.81 -19.82 -12.89
C ASN A 2 26.30 -18.51 -12.24
N LEU A 3 27.02 -18.01 -11.22
CA LEU A 3 26.75 -16.74 -10.54
C LEU A 3 26.53 -15.56 -11.53
N ILE A 4 27.20 -15.61 -12.68
CA ILE A 4 27.12 -14.66 -13.79
C ILE A 4 25.70 -14.63 -14.39
N GLN A 5 25.09 -15.79 -14.58
CA GLN A 5 23.77 -15.93 -15.15
C GLN A 5 22.69 -15.37 -14.19
N TRP A 6 22.88 -15.54 -12.90
CA TRP A 6 22.02 -14.94 -11.87
C TRP A 6 22.01 -13.41 -11.92
N GLY A 7 23.17 -12.78 -12.03
CA GLY A 7 23.27 -11.32 -12.11
C GLY A 7 22.56 -10.75 -13.32
N THR A 8 22.72 -11.38 -14.49
CA THR A 8 22.03 -10.95 -15.71
C THR A 8 20.52 -11.16 -15.62
N ASP A 9 20.08 -12.26 -15.03
CA ASP A 9 18.65 -12.54 -14.85
C ASP A 9 17.97 -11.53 -13.92
N ILE A 10 18.62 -11.15 -12.82
CA ILE A 10 18.14 -10.09 -11.92
C ILE A 10 18.03 -8.76 -12.66
N PHE A 11 19.04 -8.39 -13.44
CA PHE A 11 19.04 -7.14 -14.21
C PHE A 11 17.87 -7.08 -15.19
N TYR A 12 17.65 -8.15 -15.97
CA TYR A 12 16.51 -8.22 -16.90
C TYR A 12 15.16 -8.25 -16.17
N ALA A 13 15.06 -8.89 -15.02
CA ALA A 13 13.84 -8.88 -14.22
C ALA A 13 13.50 -7.45 -13.75
N ILE A 14 14.50 -6.69 -13.27
CA ILE A 14 14.31 -5.29 -12.86
C ILE A 14 13.88 -4.44 -14.08
N LEU A 15 14.55 -4.59 -15.22
CA LEU A 15 14.23 -3.85 -16.44
C LEU A 15 12.79 -4.14 -16.91
N PHE A 16 12.39 -5.41 -16.88
CA PHE A 16 11.03 -5.82 -17.23
C PHE A 16 9.99 -5.18 -16.27
N CYS A 17 10.25 -5.20 -14.94
CA CYS A 17 9.39 -4.54 -13.97
C CYS A 17 9.27 -3.03 -14.21
N ILE A 18 10.36 -2.36 -14.60
CA ILE A 18 10.34 -0.93 -14.93
C ILE A 18 9.44 -0.67 -16.14
N ILE A 19 9.56 -1.45 -17.20
CA ILE A 19 8.76 -1.28 -18.42
C ILE A 19 7.28 -1.56 -18.15
N THR A 20 6.95 -2.70 -17.52
CA THR A 20 5.57 -3.09 -17.26
C THR A 20 4.87 -2.13 -16.30
N SER A 21 5.55 -1.71 -15.24
CA SER A 21 5.00 -0.74 -14.28
C SER A 21 4.83 0.65 -14.89
N PHE A 22 5.73 1.08 -15.78
CA PHE A 22 5.57 2.35 -16.50
C PHE A 22 4.36 2.33 -17.44
N CYS A 23 4.20 1.27 -18.23
CA CYS A 23 3.05 1.11 -19.13
C CYS A 23 1.74 1.08 -18.33
N PHE A 24 1.68 0.29 -17.26
CA PHE A 24 0.51 0.24 -16.39
C PHE A 24 0.21 1.60 -15.78
N TRP A 25 1.20 2.25 -15.16
CA TRP A 25 1.02 3.54 -14.52
C TRP A 25 0.54 4.61 -15.48
N SER A 26 1.08 4.64 -16.70
CA SER A 26 0.67 5.61 -17.73
C SER A 26 -0.79 5.46 -18.12
N LEU A 27 -1.28 4.22 -18.34
CA LEU A 27 -2.67 3.91 -18.63
C LEU A 27 -3.58 4.23 -17.43
N TRP A 28 -3.16 3.82 -16.24
CA TRP A 28 -3.90 4.06 -15.01
C TRP A 28 -3.98 5.56 -14.68
N LYS A 29 -2.91 6.32 -14.94
CA LYS A 29 -2.91 7.78 -14.78
C LYS A 29 -3.89 8.46 -15.73
N ALA A 30 -3.96 8.02 -16.98
CA ALA A 30 -4.98 8.49 -17.93
C ALA A 30 -6.39 8.21 -17.40
N LEU A 31 -6.63 7.02 -16.82
CA LEU A 31 -7.90 6.66 -16.21
C LEU A 31 -8.23 7.54 -15.00
N ILE A 32 -7.27 7.83 -14.10
CA ILE A 32 -7.45 8.74 -12.96
C ILE A 32 -7.82 10.16 -13.44
N LEU A 33 -7.17 10.64 -14.51
CA LEU A 33 -7.49 11.95 -15.07
C LEU A 33 -8.91 12.02 -15.63
N THR A 34 -9.38 10.95 -16.28
CA THR A 34 -10.77 10.85 -16.75
C THR A 34 -11.77 10.69 -15.59
N ALA A 35 -11.36 10.02 -14.51
CA ALA A 35 -12.17 9.82 -13.30
C ALA A 35 -12.51 11.15 -12.59
N LYS A 36 -11.70 12.21 -12.76
CA LYS A 36 -12.06 13.55 -12.28
C LYS A 36 -13.37 14.07 -12.90
N ARG A 37 -13.70 13.59 -14.09
CA ARG A 37 -14.94 13.98 -14.81
C ARG A 37 -16.10 13.00 -14.53
N PHE A 38 -15.79 11.76 -14.16
CA PHE A 38 -16.76 10.69 -13.92
C PHE A 38 -16.45 9.99 -12.59
N PRO A 39 -17.12 10.37 -11.47
CA PRO A 39 -16.82 9.84 -10.13
C PRO A 39 -16.89 8.31 -10.02
N SER A 40 -17.73 7.65 -10.83
CA SER A 40 -17.82 6.18 -10.86
C SER A 40 -16.51 5.49 -11.25
N LEU A 41 -15.64 6.16 -12.03
CA LEU A 41 -14.35 5.64 -12.43
C LEU A 41 -13.32 5.65 -11.29
N VAL A 42 -13.50 6.49 -10.27
CA VAL A 42 -12.60 6.54 -9.11
C VAL A 42 -12.54 5.19 -8.41
N LEU A 43 -13.68 4.55 -8.22
CA LEU A 43 -13.76 3.22 -7.61
C LEU A 43 -13.07 2.14 -8.47
N ILE A 44 -13.14 2.28 -9.80
CA ILE A 44 -12.43 1.37 -10.72
C ILE A 44 -10.92 1.58 -10.58
N CYS A 45 -10.44 2.82 -10.59
CA CYS A 45 -9.02 3.14 -10.38
C CYS A 45 -8.51 2.55 -9.05
N TYR A 46 -9.30 2.68 -7.98
CA TYR A 46 -8.97 2.14 -6.67
C TYR A 46 -8.89 0.61 -6.66
N ARG A 47 -9.82 -0.08 -7.35
CA ARG A 47 -9.80 -1.55 -7.50
C ARG A 47 -8.62 -2.06 -8.33
N LEU A 48 -8.03 -1.23 -9.19
CA LEU A 48 -6.86 -1.57 -9.99
C LEU A 48 -5.51 -1.45 -9.22
N ILE A 49 -5.50 -0.88 -8.01
CA ILE A 49 -4.28 -0.75 -7.18
C ILE A 49 -3.52 -2.08 -7.04
N PRO A 50 -4.17 -3.23 -6.70
CA PRO A 50 -3.45 -4.50 -6.58
C PRO A 50 -2.77 -4.94 -7.89
N ILE A 51 -3.38 -4.66 -9.03
CA ILE A 51 -2.79 -4.97 -10.35
C ILE A 51 -1.54 -4.11 -10.56
N GLY A 52 -1.59 -2.81 -10.19
CA GLY A 52 -0.43 -1.94 -10.25
C GLY A 52 0.71 -2.42 -9.36
N ILE A 53 0.41 -2.81 -8.12
CA ILE A 53 1.40 -3.40 -7.20
C ILE A 53 2.04 -4.64 -7.83
N PHE A 54 1.22 -5.48 -8.47
CA PHE A 54 1.66 -6.67 -9.16
C PHE A 54 2.63 -6.38 -10.32
N CYS A 55 2.44 -5.30 -11.07
CA CYS A 55 3.34 -4.90 -12.17
C CYS A 55 4.76 -4.54 -11.69
N PHE A 56 4.93 -4.22 -10.40
CA PHE A 56 6.25 -4.02 -9.78
C PHE A 56 6.88 -5.34 -9.28
N THR A 57 6.21 -6.48 -9.39
CA THR A 57 6.79 -7.76 -8.97
C THR A 57 7.62 -8.38 -10.09
N PRO A 58 8.79 -8.99 -9.77
CA PRO A 58 9.66 -9.61 -10.76
C PRO A 58 9.12 -10.98 -11.22
N PHE A 59 7.97 -10.98 -11.89
CA PHE A 59 7.25 -12.17 -12.32
C PHE A 59 8.10 -13.09 -13.20
N PHE A 60 8.87 -12.50 -14.10
CA PHE A 60 9.76 -13.24 -14.99
C PHE A 60 10.82 -14.02 -14.21
N PHE A 61 11.36 -13.43 -13.14
CA PHE A 61 12.34 -14.10 -12.28
C PHE A 61 11.71 -15.26 -11.52
N ILE A 62 10.50 -15.08 -10.99
CA ILE A 62 9.74 -16.12 -10.30
C ILE A 62 9.41 -17.25 -11.27
N ALA A 63 8.89 -16.93 -12.45
CA ALA A 63 8.55 -17.93 -13.48
C ALA A 63 9.79 -18.72 -13.93
N LYS A 64 10.93 -18.04 -14.16
CA LYS A 64 12.19 -18.69 -14.51
C LYS A 64 12.73 -19.56 -13.39
N SER A 65 12.63 -19.12 -12.14
CA SER A 65 13.05 -19.93 -10.98
C SER A 65 12.22 -21.21 -10.86
N ILE A 66 10.90 -21.11 -11.09
CA ILE A 66 10.00 -22.28 -11.12
C ILE A 66 10.37 -23.21 -12.26
N THR A 67 10.54 -22.72 -13.49
CA THR A 67 10.90 -23.55 -14.64
C THR A 67 12.26 -24.20 -14.48
N THR A 68 13.23 -23.52 -13.88
CA THR A 68 14.56 -24.10 -13.59
C THR A 68 14.50 -25.17 -12.50
N PHE A 69 13.62 -25.00 -11.51
CA PHE A 69 13.40 -26.01 -10.47
C PHE A 69 12.73 -27.27 -11.02
N PHE A 70 11.78 -27.11 -11.97
CA PHE A 70 11.10 -28.23 -12.61
C PHE A 70 11.80 -28.80 -13.85
N SER A 71 12.86 -28.15 -14.37
CA SER A 71 13.61 -28.60 -15.57
C SER A 71 14.18 -30.01 -15.48
N PRO A 72 14.60 -30.54 -14.30
CA PRO A 72 15.00 -31.94 -14.19
C PRO A 72 13.89 -32.96 -14.44
N PHE A 73 12.63 -32.53 -14.30
CA PHE A 73 11.44 -33.35 -14.52
C PHE A 73 10.90 -33.28 -15.96
N ILE A 74 11.33 -32.24 -16.72
CA ILE A 74 10.91 -32.02 -18.12
C ILE A 74 12.17 -32.12 -18.99
N GLN A 75 12.64 -33.35 -19.18
CA GLN A 75 13.74 -33.62 -20.10
C GLN A 75 13.15 -33.65 -21.52
N SER A 76 13.06 -32.49 -22.16
CA SER A 76 12.80 -32.39 -23.58
C SER A 76 14.10 -32.30 -24.35
N ASP A 77 14.31 -33.25 -25.26
CA ASP A 77 15.54 -33.43 -26.08
C ASP A 77 15.78 -32.30 -27.11
N HIS A 78 15.02 -31.22 -27.05
CA HIS A 78 15.19 -30.07 -27.95
C HIS A 78 15.47 -28.80 -27.15
N PRO A 79 16.72 -28.28 -27.16
CA PRO A 79 16.98 -26.96 -26.63
C PRO A 79 16.25 -25.94 -27.53
N LEU A 80 15.27 -25.21 -26.96
CA LEU A 80 14.77 -24.00 -27.59
C LEU A 80 15.98 -23.11 -27.92
N PRO A 81 16.06 -22.52 -29.15
CA PRO A 81 17.18 -21.66 -29.52
C PRO A 81 17.21 -20.49 -28.54
N GLY A 82 18.05 -20.64 -27.50
CA GLY A 82 18.28 -19.61 -26.52
C GLY A 82 18.92 -18.43 -27.26
N MET A 83 18.39 -17.23 -27.06
CA MET A 83 19.13 -16.01 -27.31
C MET A 83 20.42 -16.07 -26.49
N VAL A 84 21.50 -16.56 -27.12
CA VAL A 84 22.84 -16.51 -26.56
C VAL A 84 23.31 -15.07 -26.70
N PHE A 85 22.94 -14.23 -25.74
CA PHE A 85 23.63 -12.96 -25.60
C PHE A 85 25.05 -13.25 -25.12
N PHE A 86 26.01 -13.09 -26.03
CA PHE A 86 27.43 -13.12 -25.70
C PHE A 86 27.76 -11.98 -24.73
N CYS A 87 27.64 -12.26 -23.44
CA CYS A 87 28.07 -11.33 -22.41
C CYS A 87 29.58 -11.54 -22.21
N SER A 88 30.38 -10.62 -22.78
CA SER A 88 31.81 -10.55 -22.53
C SER A 88 32.10 -10.43 -21.03
N ALA A 89 33.21 -11.00 -20.55
CA ALA A 89 33.61 -10.94 -19.13
C ALA A 89 33.61 -9.51 -18.56
N LYS A 90 33.93 -8.48 -19.37
CA LYS A 90 33.85 -7.06 -18.99
C LYS A 90 32.43 -6.59 -18.66
N GLN A 91 31.40 -7.09 -19.35
CA GLN A 91 30.00 -6.71 -19.08
C GLN A 91 29.52 -7.24 -17.72
N ASN A 92 30.09 -8.34 -17.23
CA ASN A 92 29.72 -8.93 -15.96
C ASN A 92 30.06 -8.04 -14.76
N TYR A 93 31.21 -7.35 -14.77
CA TYR A 93 31.58 -6.44 -13.66
C TYR A 93 30.64 -5.26 -13.55
N ILE A 94 30.18 -4.69 -14.67
CA ILE A 94 29.23 -3.57 -14.68
C ILE A 94 27.89 -3.99 -14.05
N VAL A 95 27.38 -5.16 -14.42
CA VAL A 95 26.12 -5.69 -13.85
C VAL A 95 26.23 -5.86 -12.33
N TRP A 96 27.34 -6.42 -11.83
CA TRP A 96 27.56 -6.59 -10.40
C TRP A 96 27.72 -5.26 -9.66
N ILE A 97 28.37 -4.27 -10.27
CA ILE A 97 28.45 -2.91 -9.71
C ILE A 97 27.05 -2.30 -9.60
N LEU A 98 26.22 -2.39 -10.65
CA LEU A 98 24.85 -1.85 -10.66
C LEU A 98 23.98 -2.54 -9.60
N ILE A 99 24.07 -3.87 -9.47
CA ILE A 99 23.36 -4.64 -8.43
C ILE A 99 23.84 -4.20 -7.03
N SER A 100 25.15 -4.01 -6.83
CA SER A 100 25.69 -3.57 -5.55
C SER A 100 25.17 -2.18 -5.16
N ILE A 101 25.16 -1.23 -6.11
CA ILE A 101 24.59 0.11 -5.90
C ILE A 101 23.10 0.01 -5.55
N TRP A 102 22.35 -0.83 -6.26
CA TRP A 102 20.94 -1.05 -5.99
C TRP A 102 20.69 -1.62 -4.58
N LEU A 103 21.45 -2.62 -4.16
CA LEU A 103 21.35 -3.22 -2.83
C LEU A 103 21.72 -2.22 -1.72
N ILE A 104 22.76 -1.41 -1.92
CA ILE A 104 23.13 -0.35 -0.98
C ILE A 104 22.00 0.67 -0.83
N GLY A 105 21.38 1.08 -1.93
CA GLY A 105 20.24 2.00 -1.90
C GLY A 105 19.03 1.41 -1.15
N ILE A 106 18.73 0.12 -1.36
CA ILE A 106 17.69 -0.59 -0.58
C ILE A 106 18.03 -0.58 0.91
N LEU A 107 19.28 -0.91 1.28
CA LEU A 107 19.73 -0.93 2.67
C LEU A 107 19.54 0.45 3.34
N VAL A 108 19.94 1.53 2.67
CA VAL A 108 19.77 2.90 3.15
C VAL A 108 18.28 3.21 3.35
N LYS A 109 17.42 2.88 2.38
CA LYS A 109 15.96 3.08 2.50
C LYS A 109 15.35 2.23 3.62
N CYS A 110 15.80 1.00 3.81
CA CYS A 110 15.37 0.15 4.93
C CYS A 110 15.74 0.77 6.28
N ILE A 111 16.93 1.36 6.42
CA ILE A 111 17.35 2.05 7.66
C ILE A 111 16.38 3.21 7.97
N PHE A 112 16.05 4.05 6.98
CA PHE A 112 15.07 5.12 7.17
C PHE A 112 13.70 4.58 7.55
N TYR A 113 13.21 3.53 6.87
CA TYR A 113 11.93 2.90 7.20
C TYR A 113 11.90 2.34 8.63
N VAL A 114 12.97 1.69 9.08
CA VAL A 114 13.08 1.19 10.46
C VAL A 114 13.07 2.33 11.47
N ARG A 115 13.75 3.45 11.18
CA ARG A 115 13.70 4.66 12.04
C ARG A 115 12.28 5.21 12.16
N ASP A 116 11.53 5.27 11.04
CA ASP A 116 10.13 5.71 11.05
C ASP A 116 9.26 4.77 11.90
N CYS A 117 9.46 3.45 11.77
CA CYS A 117 8.78 2.44 12.58
C CYS A 117 9.10 2.59 14.08
N ILE A 118 10.37 2.87 14.44
CA ILE A 118 10.78 3.10 15.83
C ILE A 118 10.13 4.39 16.37
N SER A 119 10.09 5.46 15.57
CA SER A 119 9.43 6.72 15.94
C SER A 119 7.94 6.50 16.18
N LEU A 120 7.26 5.76 15.29
CA LEU A 120 5.86 5.40 15.46
C LEU A 120 5.63 4.57 16.75
N ARG A 121 6.52 3.62 17.04
CA ARG A 121 6.45 2.84 18.31
C ARG A 121 6.59 3.74 19.53
N LYS A 122 7.47 4.75 19.51
CA LYS A 122 7.59 5.72 20.62
C LYS A 122 6.30 6.49 20.80
N ILE A 123 5.68 6.98 19.72
CA ILE A 123 4.39 7.67 19.74
C ILE A 123 3.31 6.76 20.37
N LEU A 124 3.22 5.51 19.92
CA LEU A 124 2.26 4.54 20.46
C LEU A 124 2.49 4.26 21.96
N ASN A 125 3.73 4.20 22.42
CA ASN A 125 4.03 3.96 23.84
C ASN A 125 3.73 5.18 24.72
N GLN A 126 3.73 6.38 24.16
CA GLN A 126 3.37 7.62 24.85
C GLN A 126 1.88 7.96 24.74
N SER A 127 1.13 7.22 23.91
CA SER A 127 -0.32 7.40 23.78
C SER A 127 -1.03 6.85 25.01
N THR A 128 -2.01 7.60 25.51
CA THR A 128 -2.80 7.24 26.70
C THR A 128 -4.11 6.62 26.27
N TYR A 129 -4.47 5.54 26.90
CA TYR A 129 -5.82 5.00 26.85
C TYR A 129 -6.64 5.72 27.91
N LEU A 130 -7.77 6.33 27.55
CA LEU A 130 -8.74 6.85 28.50
C LEU A 130 -9.78 5.72 28.78
N PRO A 131 -9.67 5.01 29.91
CA PRO A 131 -10.70 4.06 30.28
C PRO A 131 -11.95 4.84 30.72
N ASN A 132 -13.13 4.38 30.27
CA ASN A 132 -14.45 4.85 30.68
C ASN A 132 -14.99 6.15 30.04
N ASP A 133 -14.66 6.45 28.80
CA ASP A 133 -15.53 7.35 28.03
C ASP A 133 -16.68 6.52 27.40
N ALA A 134 -17.76 6.33 28.16
CA ALA A 134 -18.91 5.53 27.74
C ALA A 134 -19.54 6.06 26.44
N VAL A 135 -19.40 7.35 26.17
CA VAL A 135 -19.89 7.98 24.93
C VAL A 135 -19.02 7.55 23.75
N LEU A 136 -17.69 7.63 23.91
CA LEU A 136 -16.73 7.20 22.90
C LEU A 136 -16.88 5.71 22.58
N ASP A 137 -16.92 4.87 23.60
CA ASP A 137 -17.06 3.41 23.43
C ASP A 137 -18.36 3.03 22.72
N LYS A 138 -19.44 3.75 23.00
CA LYS A 138 -20.73 3.56 22.32
C LYS A 138 -20.64 3.97 20.83
N ILE A 139 -20.05 5.12 20.51
CA ILE A 139 -19.87 5.57 19.12
C ILE A 139 -19.03 4.55 18.34
N VAL A 140 -17.91 4.10 18.92
CA VAL A 140 -17.00 3.17 18.26
C VAL A 140 -17.65 1.81 18.03
N SER A 141 -18.41 1.28 18.99
CA SER A 141 -19.11 0.00 18.85
C SER A 141 -20.23 0.06 17.82
N ASP A 142 -21.02 1.13 17.81
CA ASP A 142 -22.10 1.36 16.83
C ASP A 142 -21.53 1.46 15.41
N LEU A 143 -20.49 2.28 15.22
CA LEU A 143 -19.81 2.39 13.91
C LEU A 143 -19.19 1.08 13.47
N ALA A 144 -18.58 0.31 14.38
CA ALA A 144 -17.97 -0.98 14.05
C ALA A 144 -19.00 -2.00 13.57
N GLU A 145 -20.17 -2.03 14.22
CA GLU A 145 -21.29 -2.88 13.82
C GLU A 145 -21.85 -2.48 12.46
N ARG A 146 -22.16 -1.19 12.26
CA ARG A 146 -22.70 -0.65 11.00
C ARG A 146 -21.74 -0.81 9.82
N LEU A 147 -20.44 -0.71 10.05
CA LEU A 147 -19.39 -0.95 9.06
C LEU A 147 -19.07 -2.44 8.87
N HIS A 148 -19.65 -3.33 9.67
CA HIS A 148 -19.35 -4.77 9.69
C HIS A 148 -17.86 -5.07 9.87
N LEU A 149 -17.20 -4.38 10.81
CA LEU A 149 -15.79 -4.62 11.12
C LEU A 149 -15.64 -5.91 11.94
N THR A 150 -14.66 -6.73 11.59
CA THR A 150 -14.35 -7.98 12.32
C THR A 150 -13.82 -7.74 13.73
N HIS A 151 -13.19 -6.59 13.95
CA HIS A 151 -12.62 -6.19 15.23
C HIS A 151 -12.84 -4.71 15.48
N VAL A 152 -13.29 -4.38 16.67
CA VAL A 152 -13.43 -2.99 17.13
C VAL A 152 -12.05 -2.39 17.33
N PRO A 153 -11.72 -1.24 16.74
CA PRO A 153 -10.43 -0.57 16.93
C PRO A 153 -10.32 0.02 18.34
N CYS A 154 -9.09 0.04 18.86
CA CYS A 154 -8.79 0.69 20.15
C CYS A 154 -8.52 2.17 19.92
N ILE A 155 -9.17 3.04 20.68
CA ILE A 155 -8.93 4.49 20.61
C ILE A 155 -7.91 4.90 21.65
N ARG A 156 -6.94 5.73 21.27
CA ARG A 156 -5.93 6.31 22.17
C ARG A 156 -5.72 7.78 21.87
N TYR A 157 -5.49 8.56 22.89
CA TYR A 157 -5.13 9.97 22.78
C TYR A 157 -3.61 10.15 22.79
N CYS A 158 -3.11 11.05 21.94
CA CYS A 158 -1.69 11.34 21.82
C CYS A 158 -1.47 12.83 21.62
N SER A 159 -0.57 13.40 22.42
CA SER A 159 -0.18 14.81 22.31
C SER A 159 0.84 15.07 21.19
N LEU A 160 1.44 14.01 20.64
CA LEU A 160 2.48 14.10 19.61
C LEU A 160 1.94 14.09 18.18
N THR A 161 0.66 13.82 18.00
CA THR A 161 0.00 13.83 16.68
C THR A 161 -0.88 15.07 16.55
N SER A 162 -0.84 15.72 15.41
CA SER A 162 -1.71 16.87 15.08
C SER A 162 -2.98 16.43 14.34
N THR A 163 -2.96 15.25 13.73
CA THR A 163 -4.06 14.68 12.97
C THR A 163 -4.40 13.28 13.49
N PRO A 164 -5.64 12.81 13.37
CA PRO A 164 -5.98 11.41 13.60
C PRO A 164 -5.12 10.49 12.74
N VAL A 165 -4.75 9.34 13.26
CA VAL A 165 -3.92 8.35 12.56
C VAL A 165 -4.32 6.94 12.95
N THR A 166 -4.62 6.09 11.98
CA THR A 166 -4.87 4.67 12.19
C THR A 166 -3.60 3.85 12.05
N VAL A 167 -3.32 3.01 13.03
CA VAL A 167 -2.14 2.13 13.07
C VAL A 167 -2.59 0.69 13.31
N LYS A 168 -1.92 -0.27 12.67
CA LYS A 168 -2.12 -1.70 12.91
C LYS A 168 -0.94 -2.28 13.67
N LYS A 169 -1.19 -2.83 14.86
CA LYS A 169 -0.24 -3.66 15.62
C LYS A 169 -0.76 -5.11 15.64
N HIS A 170 -1.34 -5.59 16.73
CA HIS A 170 -2.16 -6.80 16.77
C HIS A 170 -3.60 -6.48 16.40
N ASN A 171 -4.13 -5.42 16.99
CA ASN A 171 -5.42 -4.82 16.67
C ASN A 171 -5.21 -3.46 16.01
N PHE A 172 -6.25 -2.91 15.39
CA PHE A 172 -6.23 -1.55 14.91
C PHE A 172 -6.31 -0.58 16.08
N ILE A 173 -5.50 0.47 16.03
CA ILE A 173 -5.44 1.54 17.01
C ILE A 173 -5.65 2.85 16.25
N ILE A 174 -6.66 3.63 16.66
CA ILE A 174 -6.87 4.98 16.16
C ILE A 174 -6.27 5.93 17.20
N LEU A 175 -5.27 6.71 16.79
CA LEU A 175 -4.66 7.76 17.59
C LEU A 175 -5.39 9.07 17.33
N LEU A 176 -5.96 9.66 18.36
CA LEU A 176 -6.58 10.98 18.30
C LEU A 176 -5.65 12.03 18.93
N PRO A 177 -5.51 13.22 18.34
CA PRO A 177 -4.87 14.35 18.99
C PRO A 177 -5.52 14.67 20.34
N GLN A 178 -4.71 15.08 21.32
CA GLN A 178 -5.21 15.44 22.65
C GLN A 178 -5.84 16.84 22.64
N ARG A 179 -7.12 16.91 22.24
CA ARG A 179 -7.95 18.11 22.27
C ARG A 179 -9.40 17.75 22.58
N SER A 180 -10.23 18.76 22.86
CA SER A 180 -11.68 18.55 23.00
C SER A 180 -12.31 18.38 21.61
N TYR A 181 -13.25 17.45 21.53
CA TYR A 181 -14.04 17.17 20.34
C TYR A 181 -15.52 17.32 20.65
N SER A 182 -16.30 17.88 19.73
CA SER A 182 -17.75 17.74 19.80
C SER A 182 -18.14 16.31 19.42
N SER A 183 -19.31 15.86 19.85
CA SER A 183 -19.80 14.50 19.54
C SER A 183 -19.89 14.26 18.03
N ASN A 184 -20.37 15.23 17.27
CA ASN A 184 -20.50 15.15 15.80
C ASN A 184 -19.12 15.11 15.11
N GLU A 185 -18.18 15.93 15.58
CA GLU A 185 -16.81 15.93 15.06
C GLU A 185 -16.12 14.60 15.31
N LEU A 186 -16.26 14.06 16.53
CA LEU A 186 -15.69 12.77 16.91
C LEU A 186 -16.27 11.63 16.08
N HIS A 187 -17.59 11.63 15.87
CA HIS A 187 -18.28 10.64 15.04
C HIS A 187 -17.76 10.68 13.60
N ALA A 188 -17.64 11.87 12.99
CA ALA A 188 -17.14 12.02 11.62
C ALA A 188 -15.68 11.56 11.47
N ILE A 189 -14.81 11.89 12.42
CA ILE A 189 -13.40 11.48 12.42
C ILE A 189 -13.30 9.95 12.54
N LEU A 190 -14.01 9.37 13.52
CA LEU A 190 -13.98 7.93 13.74
C LEU A 190 -14.55 7.16 12.55
N LEU A 191 -15.62 7.64 11.94
CA LEU A 191 -16.19 7.06 10.73
C LEU A 191 -15.16 7.03 9.59
N HIS A 192 -14.46 8.15 9.35
CA HIS A 192 -13.41 8.25 8.32
C HIS A 192 -12.29 7.23 8.57
N GLU A 193 -11.71 7.20 9.78
CA GLU A 193 -10.64 6.28 10.15
C GLU A 193 -11.08 4.80 10.07
N MET A 194 -12.31 4.50 10.47
CA MET A 194 -12.84 3.13 10.44
C MET A 194 -13.16 2.67 9.01
N ILE A 195 -13.49 3.57 8.08
CA ILE A 195 -13.61 3.25 6.65
C ILE A 195 -12.26 2.86 6.07
N HIS A 196 -11.16 3.52 6.43
CA HIS A 196 -9.81 3.09 6.03
C HIS A 196 -9.49 1.67 6.52
N ILE A 197 -9.93 1.32 7.74
CA ILE A 197 -9.80 -0.05 8.27
C ILE A 197 -10.59 -1.04 7.43
N LYS A 198 -11.87 -0.73 7.13
CA LYS A 198 -12.76 -1.56 6.31
C LYS A 198 -12.18 -1.80 4.91
N HIS A 199 -11.60 -0.79 4.30
CA HIS A 199 -11.02 -0.85 2.96
C HIS A 199 -9.62 -1.47 2.92
N ASN A 200 -9.01 -1.78 4.07
CA ASN A 200 -7.64 -2.27 4.18
C ASN A 200 -6.59 -1.33 3.55
N ASP A 201 -6.79 -0.01 3.61
CA ASP A 201 -5.94 0.98 2.98
C ASP A 201 -4.51 0.96 3.52
N LEU A 202 -4.34 0.70 4.83
CA LEU A 202 -3.01 0.53 5.45
C LEU A 202 -2.15 -0.50 4.72
N ARG A 203 -2.73 -1.61 4.24
CA ARG A 203 -1.98 -2.60 3.47
C ARG A 203 -1.55 -2.07 2.11
N LYS A 204 -2.42 -1.36 1.40
CA LYS A 204 -2.12 -0.77 0.09
C LYS A 204 -0.97 0.24 0.22
N LEU A 205 -1.04 1.11 1.24
CA LEU A 205 -0.01 2.09 1.55
C LEU A 205 1.32 1.44 1.94
N GLN A 206 1.30 0.35 2.73
CA GLN A 206 2.50 -0.41 3.06
C GLN A 206 3.14 -1.05 1.82
N PHE A 207 2.36 -1.63 0.92
CA PHE A 207 2.88 -2.15 -0.34
C PHE A 207 3.48 -1.04 -1.22
N GLY A 208 2.83 0.12 -1.31
CA GLY A 208 3.39 1.30 -1.98
C GLY A 208 4.76 1.69 -1.41
N ARG A 209 4.91 1.72 -0.09
CA ARG A 209 6.20 2.00 0.57
C ARG A 209 7.26 0.95 0.26
N ILE A 210 6.91 -0.34 0.27
CA ILE A 210 7.85 -1.42 -0.11
C ILE A 210 8.33 -1.23 -1.55
N ILE A 211 7.42 -0.88 -2.47
CA ILE A 211 7.78 -0.59 -3.86
C ILE A 211 8.78 0.57 -3.93
N THR A 212 8.58 1.67 -3.18
CA THR A 212 9.51 2.81 -3.17
C THR A 212 10.86 2.48 -2.52
N ILE A 213 10.96 1.47 -1.67
CA ILE A 213 12.22 0.98 -1.11
C ILE A 213 12.97 0.16 -2.16
N ILE A 214 12.31 -0.77 -2.83
CA ILE A 214 12.93 -1.67 -3.81
C ILE A 214 13.35 -0.88 -5.06
N PHE A 215 12.48 0.01 -5.55
CA PHE A 215 12.67 0.84 -6.73
C PHE A 215 13.03 2.29 -6.36
N TRP A 216 13.93 2.46 -5.37
CA TRP A 216 14.30 3.76 -4.82
C TRP A 216 14.82 4.76 -5.85
N PHE A 217 15.40 4.28 -6.94
CA PHE A 217 15.94 5.08 -8.05
C PHE A 217 14.89 5.41 -9.13
N TYR A 218 13.68 4.83 -9.04
CA TYR A 218 12.66 4.89 -10.09
C TYR A 218 11.53 5.86 -9.72
N PRO A 219 11.44 7.05 -10.36
CA PRO A 219 10.46 8.08 -9.99
C PRO A 219 9.00 7.63 -10.06
N VAL A 220 8.65 6.74 -11.01
CA VAL A 220 7.27 6.26 -11.18
C VAL A 220 6.79 5.50 -9.94
N ALA A 221 7.68 4.83 -9.20
CA ALA A 221 7.33 4.16 -7.94
C ALA A 221 6.78 5.15 -6.90
N TYR A 222 7.37 6.34 -6.80
CA TYR A 222 6.91 7.40 -5.90
C TYR A 222 5.60 8.03 -6.36
N LEU A 223 5.47 8.26 -7.68
CA LEU A 223 4.24 8.80 -8.27
C LEU A 223 3.08 7.82 -8.08
N PHE A 224 3.34 6.53 -8.28
CA PHE A 224 2.36 5.47 -8.04
C PHE A 224 1.93 5.41 -6.57
N CYS A 225 2.87 5.48 -5.62
CA CYS A 225 2.56 5.51 -4.19
C CYS A 225 1.67 6.71 -3.82
N ARG A 226 2.00 7.91 -4.32
CA ARG A 226 1.20 9.12 -4.11
C ARG A 226 -0.20 9.01 -4.72
N ASP A 227 -0.33 8.39 -5.89
CA ASP A 227 -1.63 8.17 -6.51
C ASP A 227 -2.47 7.15 -5.71
N ILE A 228 -1.85 6.15 -5.07
CA ILE A 228 -2.53 5.25 -4.12
C ILE A 228 -3.07 6.03 -2.92
N GLU A 229 -2.24 6.88 -2.29
CA GLU A 229 -2.65 7.71 -1.16
C GLU A 229 -3.86 8.57 -1.53
N LEU A 230 -3.79 9.29 -2.64
CA LEU A 230 -4.87 10.14 -3.13
C LEU A 230 -6.17 9.36 -3.38
N LEU A 231 -6.08 8.17 -3.96
CA LEU A 231 -7.27 7.34 -4.24
C LEU A 231 -7.87 6.75 -2.96
N CYS A 232 -7.05 6.35 -1.99
CA CYS A 232 -7.53 5.89 -0.68
C CYS A 232 -8.33 7.00 0.00
N GLU A 233 -7.80 8.23 0.07
CA GLU A 233 -8.50 9.38 0.63
C GLU A 233 -9.79 9.70 -0.13
N THR A 234 -9.73 9.79 -1.46
CA THR A 234 -10.91 10.12 -2.28
C THR A 234 -12.04 9.10 -2.11
N VAL A 235 -11.71 7.80 -2.08
CA VAL A 235 -12.72 6.73 -1.89
C VAL A 235 -13.22 6.71 -0.45
N CYS A 236 -12.37 7.01 0.53
CA CYS A 236 -12.78 7.15 1.92
C CYS A 236 -13.79 8.29 2.07
N ASP A 237 -13.49 9.48 1.56
CA ASP A 237 -14.39 10.65 1.62
C ASP A 237 -15.73 10.37 0.94
N GLN A 238 -15.73 9.73 -0.25
CA GLN A 238 -16.96 9.31 -0.92
C GLN A 238 -17.78 8.32 -0.09
N SER A 239 -17.11 7.40 0.60
CA SER A 239 -17.78 6.43 1.46
C SER A 239 -18.35 7.05 2.72
N VAL A 240 -17.67 8.05 3.31
CA VAL A 240 -18.19 8.85 4.44
C VAL A 240 -19.46 9.59 4.01
N LEU A 241 -19.42 10.28 2.86
CA LEU A 241 -20.57 11.01 2.36
C LEU A 241 -21.77 10.11 2.06
N SER A 242 -21.55 8.94 1.46
CA SER A 242 -22.62 7.97 1.22
C SER A 242 -23.22 7.45 2.52
N PHE A 243 -22.39 7.13 3.51
CA PHE A 243 -22.83 6.66 4.80
C PHE A 243 -23.68 7.70 5.54
N LEU A 244 -23.29 8.99 5.50
CA LEU A 244 -24.03 10.07 6.13
C LEU A 244 -25.35 10.38 5.38
N SER A 245 -25.39 10.24 4.05
CA SER A 245 -26.61 10.43 3.26
C SER A 245 -27.63 9.32 3.54
N ASP A 246 -27.20 8.09 3.71
CA ASP A 246 -28.05 6.97 4.09
C ASP A 246 -28.64 7.17 5.50
N ASP A 247 -27.85 7.71 6.42
CA ASP A 247 -28.29 8.02 7.78
C ASP A 247 -29.38 9.11 7.82
N LEU A 248 -29.22 10.16 7.02
CA LEU A 248 -30.22 11.23 6.90
C LEU A 248 -31.51 10.70 6.27
N SER A 249 -31.44 9.86 5.25
CA SER A 249 -32.59 9.25 4.60
C SER A 249 -33.37 8.31 5.56
N HIS A 250 -32.67 7.58 6.42
CA HIS A 250 -33.30 6.75 7.45
C HIS A 250 -33.96 7.59 8.56
N HIS A 251 -33.36 8.74 8.94
CA HIS A 251 -33.93 9.60 9.96
C HIS A 251 -35.24 10.26 9.47
N ASP A 252 -35.30 10.65 8.20
CA ASP A 252 -36.51 11.26 7.59
C ASP A 252 -37.64 10.24 7.40
N TYR A 253 -37.34 8.94 7.25
CA TYR A 253 -38.35 7.88 7.16
C TYR A 253 -39.04 7.55 8.49
N PHE A 254 -38.40 7.83 9.63
CA PHE A 254 -38.97 7.58 10.95
C PHE A 254 -39.63 8.83 11.58
N THR A 255 -39.60 9.98 10.92
CA THR A 255 -40.22 11.22 11.38
C THR A 255 -41.51 11.60 10.61
N LEU A 256 -41.96 10.75 9.66
CA LEU A 256 -43.27 10.78 9.01
C LEU A 256 -44.22 9.73 9.61
#